data_e5094ef4906490adbaa17d7cc088d040
#
_entry.id   e5094ef4906490adbaa17d7cc088d040
#
_cell.length_a   1.000
_cell.length_b   1.000
_cell.length_c   1.000
_cell.angle_alpha   90.00
_cell.angle_beta   90.00
_cell.angle_gamma   90.00
#
_symmetry.space_group_name_H-M   'P 1'
#
loop_
_entity.id
_entity.type
_entity.pdbx_description
1 polymer ?
#
loop_
_entity_poly.entity_id
_entity_poly.type
_entity_poly.pdbx_seq_one_letter_code
_entity_poly.pdbx_strand_id
1 'polypeptide(L)'
;LICTAPLTNIGLLLKIYPKVKSKIQEIILMGGAVAGGNVTASAEFNIYVDPEAAKIVFKSGLPIVMCGLDVTEKCALTRSQIQKLSQSQNNQIAKLCGDMAGYSLANGNKFRGQVSIHDAVPYMYLTHPEIFKVQKVVLDVDCSDGESAGRTIADFRWWMHEEEEENIAVMDADASKFQEYLIEAIYELGEKVK
;
A
#
# COMPACT_ATOMS: atom_id res chain seq x y z
N LEU A 1 4.39 -12.33 0.98
CA LEU A 1 3.09 -12.04 0.37
C LEU A 1 2.95 -10.55 0.13
N ILE A 2 2.40 -10.16 -1.03
CA ILE A 2 2.03 -8.75 -1.30
C ILE A 2 0.50 -8.68 -1.33
N CYS A 3 -0.08 -7.81 -0.48
CA CYS A 3 -1.52 -7.67 -0.28
C CYS A 3 -1.96 -6.24 -0.66
N THR A 4 -2.80 -6.10 -1.69
CA THR A 4 -3.26 -4.81 -2.21
C THR A 4 -4.79 -4.62 -2.12
N ALA A 5 -5.43 -5.41 -1.26
CA ALA A 5 -6.88 -5.42 -1.06
C ALA A 5 -7.20 -5.72 0.41
N PRO A 6 -8.47 -5.67 0.84
CA PRO A 6 -8.88 -6.08 2.19
C PRO A 6 -8.31 -7.45 2.58
N LEU A 7 -7.90 -7.59 3.82
CA LEU A 7 -7.11 -8.72 4.29
C LEU A 7 -7.92 -9.99 4.62
N THR A 8 -9.19 -10.04 4.26
CA THR A 8 -10.11 -11.17 4.52
C THR A 8 -9.50 -12.52 4.10
N ASN A 9 -8.99 -12.61 2.86
CA ASN A 9 -8.41 -13.86 2.33
C ASN A 9 -7.18 -14.29 3.13
N ILE A 10 -6.35 -13.35 3.56
CA ILE A 10 -5.12 -13.63 4.31
C ILE A 10 -5.45 -14.00 5.75
N GLY A 11 -6.38 -13.29 6.40
CA GLY A 11 -6.89 -13.62 7.72
C GLY A 11 -7.45 -15.05 7.78
N LEU A 12 -8.28 -15.40 6.79
CA LEU A 12 -8.83 -16.77 6.65
C LEU A 12 -7.72 -17.79 6.40
N LEU A 13 -6.77 -17.52 5.50
CA LEU A 13 -5.63 -18.41 5.23
C LEU A 13 -4.86 -18.73 6.52
N LEU A 14 -4.51 -17.70 7.28
CA LEU A 14 -3.71 -17.86 8.51
C LEU A 14 -4.48 -18.57 9.63
N LYS A 15 -5.81 -18.43 9.69
CA LYS A 15 -6.67 -19.11 10.67
C LYS A 15 -6.94 -20.57 10.31
N ILE A 16 -7.23 -20.87 9.03
CA ILE A 16 -7.61 -22.21 8.59
C ILE A 16 -6.36 -23.08 8.40
N TYR A 17 -5.26 -22.49 7.91
CA TYR A 17 -4.02 -23.20 7.61
C TYR A 17 -2.82 -22.60 8.35
N PRO A 18 -2.78 -22.62 9.70
CA PRO A 18 -1.74 -21.92 10.48
C PRO A 18 -0.31 -22.41 10.15
N LYS A 19 -0.16 -23.62 9.64
CA LYS A 19 1.16 -24.16 9.21
C LYS A 19 1.74 -23.41 8.01
N VAL A 20 0.94 -22.65 7.26
CA VAL A 20 1.43 -21.86 6.11
C VAL A 20 2.37 -20.74 6.54
N LYS A 21 2.26 -20.27 7.79
CA LYS A 21 3.13 -19.22 8.33
C LYS A 21 4.61 -19.52 8.13
N SER A 22 5.03 -20.78 8.32
CA SER A 22 6.44 -21.18 8.14
C SER A 22 6.96 -21.07 6.70
N LYS A 23 6.09 -20.78 5.73
CA LYS A 23 6.42 -20.59 4.31
C LYS A 23 6.31 -19.14 3.87
N ILE A 24 5.86 -18.24 4.75
CA ILE A 24 5.73 -16.82 4.50
C ILE A 24 6.90 -16.12 5.17
N GLN A 25 7.72 -15.43 4.38
CA GLN A 25 8.86 -14.66 4.90
C GLN A 25 8.38 -13.37 5.54
N GLU A 26 7.47 -12.65 4.85
CA GLU A 26 6.90 -11.39 5.29
C GLU A 26 5.56 -11.13 4.57
N ILE A 27 4.77 -10.22 5.11
CA ILE A 27 3.57 -9.68 4.48
C ILE A 27 3.81 -8.19 4.22
N ILE A 28 3.83 -7.78 2.94
CA ILE A 28 3.87 -6.37 2.55
C ILE A 28 2.47 -5.99 2.11
N LEU A 29 1.85 -5.02 2.75
CA LEU A 29 0.46 -4.67 2.45
C LEU A 29 0.30 -3.21 2.05
N MET A 30 -0.59 -2.95 1.09
CA MET A 30 -1.21 -1.64 0.91
C MET A 30 -2.45 -1.58 1.79
N GLY A 31 -2.44 -0.72 2.77
CA GLY A 31 -3.56 -0.52 3.69
C GLY A 31 -3.15 0.20 4.96
N GLY A 32 -4.14 0.72 5.64
CA GLY A 32 -3.96 1.45 6.88
C GLY A 32 -3.41 2.86 6.72
N ALA A 33 -3.32 3.52 7.85
CA ALA A 33 -2.71 4.84 7.98
C ALA A 33 -2.29 5.07 9.43
N VAL A 34 -1.15 5.74 9.61
CA VAL A 34 -0.75 6.26 10.92
C VAL A 34 -1.56 7.51 11.25
N ALA A 35 -1.79 8.37 10.24
CA ALA A 35 -2.51 9.62 10.39
C ALA A 35 -3.72 9.69 9.45
N GLY A 36 -4.93 9.71 10.04
CA GLY A 36 -6.18 9.89 9.28
C GLY A 36 -6.67 8.65 8.56
N GLY A 37 -7.46 8.85 7.50
CA GLY A 37 -8.05 7.81 6.67
C GLY A 37 -8.53 8.38 5.34
N ASN A 38 -9.13 7.54 4.50
CA ASN A 38 -9.70 7.93 3.20
C ASN A 38 -11.17 7.52 3.04
N VAL A 39 -11.62 6.45 3.68
CA VAL A 39 -13.03 6.03 3.67
C VAL A 39 -13.79 6.64 4.83
N THR A 40 -13.15 6.79 5.98
CA THR A 40 -13.61 7.62 7.11
C THR A 40 -12.50 8.60 7.49
N ALA A 41 -12.76 9.48 8.45
CA ALA A 41 -11.74 10.40 8.96
C ALA A 41 -10.57 9.67 9.65
N SER A 42 -10.77 8.43 10.10
CA SER A 42 -9.81 7.67 10.90
C SER A 42 -9.37 6.35 10.27
N ALA A 43 -10.03 5.86 9.22
CA ALA A 43 -9.76 4.54 8.66
C ALA A 43 -9.45 4.58 7.16
N GLU A 44 -8.48 3.76 6.75
CA GLU A 44 -8.18 3.45 5.36
C GLU A 44 -9.08 2.30 4.87
N PHE A 45 -9.46 2.35 3.59
CA PHE A 45 -10.46 1.49 2.98
C PHE A 45 -10.18 -0.02 3.14
N ASN A 46 -8.98 -0.48 2.83
CA ASN A 46 -8.65 -1.91 2.88
C ASN A 46 -8.75 -2.48 4.31
N ILE A 47 -8.37 -1.69 5.30
CA ILE A 47 -8.50 -2.08 6.71
C ILE A 47 -9.94 -1.93 7.19
N TYR A 48 -10.63 -0.87 6.76
CA TYR A 48 -12.02 -0.61 7.17
C TYR A 48 -13.01 -1.68 6.70
N VAL A 49 -12.78 -2.29 5.53
CA VAL A 49 -13.69 -3.31 4.96
C VAL A 49 -13.72 -4.57 5.81
N ASP A 50 -12.61 -4.96 6.44
CA ASP A 50 -12.52 -6.14 7.30
C ASP A 50 -11.45 -5.94 8.39
N PRO A 51 -11.78 -5.15 9.43
CA PRO A 51 -10.83 -4.84 10.50
C PRO A 51 -10.45 -6.07 11.32
N GLU A 52 -11.34 -7.05 11.47
CA GLU A 52 -11.07 -8.30 12.17
C GLU A 52 -10.02 -9.13 11.42
N ALA A 53 -10.12 -9.23 10.11
CA ALA A 53 -9.09 -9.90 9.29
C ALA A 53 -7.76 -9.17 9.36
N ALA A 54 -7.76 -7.84 9.33
CA ALA A 54 -6.55 -7.04 9.49
C ALA A 54 -5.92 -7.29 10.87
N LYS A 55 -6.70 -7.33 11.94
CA LYS A 55 -6.23 -7.66 13.28
C LYS A 55 -5.61 -9.06 13.35
N ILE A 56 -6.24 -10.05 12.71
CA ILE A 56 -5.68 -11.42 12.63
C ILE A 56 -4.31 -11.41 11.95
N VAL A 57 -4.16 -10.64 10.88
CA VAL A 57 -2.89 -10.51 10.16
C VAL A 57 -1.85 -9.80 11.02
N PHE A 58 -2.18 -8.65 11.61
CA PHE A 58 -1.25 -7.88 12.45
C PHE A 58 -0.77 -8.64 13.68
N LYS A 59 -1.60 -9.52 14.24
CA LYS A 59 -1.26 -10.37 15.40
C LYS A 59 -0.84 -11.79 14.99
N SER A 60 -0.46 -11.98 13.73
CA SER A 60 -0.11 -13.31 13.21
C SER A 60 1.24 -13.83 13.70
N GLY A 61 2.14 -12.97 14.18
CA GLY A 61 3.53 -13.30 14.46
C GLY A 61 4.38 -13.42 13.18
N LEU A 62 3.94 -12.85 12.06
CA LEU A 62 4.74 -12.72 10.84
C LEU A 62 5.25 -11.29 10.72
N PRO A 63 6.46 -11.07 10.17
CA PRO A 63 6.93 -9.73 9.85
C PRO A 63 5.98 -9.03 8.89
N ILE A 64 5.59 -7.78 9.20
CA ILE A 64 4.66 -6.99 8.41
C ILE A 64 5.29 -5.67 8.00
N VAL A 65 5.15 -5.35 6.72
CA VAL A 65 5.47 -4.04 6.16
C VAL A 65 4.18 -3.36 5.74
N MET A 66 3.78 -2.32 6.46
CA MET A 66 2.59 -1.55 6.16
C MET A 66 2.94 -0.36 5.26
N CYS A 67 2.45 -0.38 4.03
CA CYS A 67 2.45 0.75 3.10
C CYS A 67 1.11 1.48 3.19
N GLY A 68 0.95 2.30 4.22
CA GLY A 68 -0.26 3.06 4.50
C GLY A 68 -0.40 4.33 3.66
N LEU A 69 -1.49 5.08 3.89
CA LEU A 69 -1.73 6.36 3.21
C LEU A 69 -0.60 7.37 3.42
N ASP A 70 0.10 7.28 4.56
CA ASP A 70 1.21 8.18 4.91
C ASP A 70 2.32 8.23 3.84
N VAL A 71 2.54 7.13 3.14
CA VAL A 71 3.48 7.03 2.02
C VAL A 71 2.79 6.97 0.67
N THR A 72 1.68 6.23 0.55
CA THR A 72 1.09 5.96 -0.78
C THR A 72 0.49 7.23 -1.41
N GLU A 73 0.03 8.19 -0.62
CA GLU A 73 -0.43 9.49 -1.12
C GLU A 73 0.71 10.36 -1.69
N LYS A 74 1.95 10.11 -1.31
CA LYS A 74 3.14 10.78 -1.86
C LYS A 74 3.62 10.14 -3.16
N CYS A 75 3.28 8.87 -3.36
CA CYS A 75 3.63 8.06 -4.54
C CYS A 75 2.58 8.26 -5.65
N ALA A 76 2.61 9.42 -6.30
CA ALA A 76 1.60 9.84 -7.26
C ALA A 76 2.20 10.22 -8.60
N LEU A 77 1.47 9.96 -9.69
CA LEU A 77 1.78 10.47 -11.02
C LEU A 77 1.13 11.83 -11.24
N THR A 78 1.91 12.76 -11.77
CA THR A 78 1.43 14.09 -12.15
C THR A 78 0.61 14.03 -13.45
N ARG A 79 -0.24 15.05 -13.66
CA ARG A 79 -1.01 15.20 -14.91
C ARG A 79 -0.13 15.11 -16.16
N SER A 80 1.05 15.72 -16.15
CA SER A 80 1.95 15.71 -17.30
C SER A 80 2.54 14.33 -17.59
N GLN A 81 2.87 13.54 -16.55
CA GLN A 81 3.34 12.16 -16.69
C GLN A 81 2.23 11.24 -17.22
N ILE A 82 1.02 11.36 -16.67
CA ILE A 82 -0.16 10.62 -17.13
C ILE A 82 -0.43 10.90 -18.60
N GLN A 83 -0.39 12.18 -19.01
CA GLN A 83 -0.61 12.57 -20.40
C GLN A 83 0.47 11.99 -21.34
N LYS A 84 1.75 11.99 -20.93
CA LYS A 84 2.84 11.40 -21.72
C LYS A 84 2.62 9.89 -21.91
N LEU A 85 2.23 9.17 -20.86
CA LEU A 85 1.91 7.74 -20.95
C LEU A 85 0.74 7.51 -21.92
N SER A 86 -0.36 8.24 -21.78
CA SER A 86 -1.56 8.12 -22.61
C SER A 86 -1.30 8.43 -24.10
N GLN A 87 -0.32 9.26 -24.40
CA GLN A 87 0.09 9.63 -25.78
C GLN A 87 1.11 8.66 -26.38
N SER A 88 1.52 7.59 -25.69
CA SER A 88 2.47 6.59 -26.21
C SER A 88 1.85 5.79 -27.35
N GLN A 89 2.30 6.06 -28.59
CA GLN A 89 1.77 5.38 -29.78
C GLN A 89 2.37 3.98 -29.99
N ASN A 90 3.64 3.80 -29.61
CA ASN A 90 4.40 2.58 -29.87
C ASN A 90 4.47 1.62 -28.67
N ASN A 91 3.83 1.96 -27.54
CA ASN A 91 3.79 1.16 -26.33
C ASN A 91 2.35 1.10 -25.79
N GLN A 92 1.67 0.00 -26.10
CA GLN A 92 0.26 -0.16 -25.72
C GLN A 92 0.05 -0.26 -24.21
N ILE A 93 1.01 -0.82 -23.45
CA ILE A 93 0.95 -0.91 -22.00
C ILE A 93 1.06 0.50 -21.39
N ALA A 94 2.02 1.30 -21.85
CA ALA A 94 2.16 2.68 -21.39
C ALA A 94 0.89 3.50 -21.68
N LYS A 95 0.34 3.34 -22.89
CA LYS A 95 -0.92 4.00 -23.26
C LYS A 95 -2.07 3.57 -22.34
N LEU A 96 -2.24 2.28 -22.09
CA LEU A 96 -3.29 1.75 -21.22
C LEU A 96 -3.15 2.29 -19.79
N CYS A 97 -1.95 2.23 -19.20
CA CYS A 97 -1.69 2.79 -17.87
C CYS A 97 -2.00 4.30 -17.81
N GLY A 98 -1.60 5.04 -18.84
CA GLY A 98 -1.89 6.47 -18.95
C GLY A 98 -3.39 6.76 -19.04
N ASP A 99 -4.14 6.00 -19.85
CA ASP A 99 -5.59 6.15 -20.00
C ASP A 99 -6.34 5.82 -18.70
N MET A 100 -5.95 4.75 -18.00
CA MET A 100 -6.51 4.38 -16.68
C MET A 100 -6.25 5.45 -15.63
N ALA A 101 -5.01 5.92 -15.52
CA ALA A 101 -4.66 7.00 -14.60
C ALA A 101 -5.35 8.32 -14.99
N GLY A 102 -5.51 8.59 -16.29
CA GLY A 102 -6.25 9.74 -16.81
C GLY A 102 -7.73 9.71 -16.44
N TYR A 103 -8.36 8.53 -16.51
CA TYR A 103 -9.73 8.33 -16.03
C TYR A 103 -9.85 8.62 -14.53
N SER A 104 -8.93 8.09 -13.72
CA SER A 104 -8.89 8.33 -12.27
C SER A 104 -8.68 9.81 -11.95
N LEU A 105 -7.83 10.50 -12.72
CA LEU A 105 -7.60 11.93 -12.56
C LEU A 105 -8.85 12.77 -12.89
N ALA A 106 -9.64 12.33 -13.87
CA ALA A 106 -10.86 13.05 -14.29
C ALA A 106 -12.03 12.85 -13.32
N ASN A 107 -12.14 11.67 -12.69
CA ASN A 107 -13.28 11.25 -11.88
C ASN A 107 -13.00 11.18 -10.37
N GLY A 108 -11.73 11.22 -9.97
CA GLY A 108 -11.30 11.20 -8.56
C GLY A 108 -11.25 12.59 -7.92
N ASN A 109 -10.38 12.73 -6.95
CA ASN A 109 -10.19 14.00 -6.23
C ASN A 109 -9.55 15.07 -7.14
N LYS A 110 -10.39 15.86 -7.79
CA LYS A 110 -10.01 16.90 -8.76
C LYS A 110 -9.07 17.99 -8.19
N PHE A 111 -9.02 18.11 -6.87
CA PHE A 111 -8.22 19.18 -6.22
C PHE A 111 -6.74 18.87 -6.15
N ARG A 112 -6.34 17.60 -6.19
CA ARG A 112 -4.93 17.18 -6.03
C ARG A 112 -4.10 17.30 -7.32
N GLY A 113 -4.73 17.28 -8.52
CA GLY A 113 -4.02 17.39 -9.81
C GLY A 113 -3.05 16.25 -10.13
N GLN A 114 -3.09 15.18 -9.35
CA GLN A 114 -2.25 13.98 -9.44
C GLN A 114 -3.05 12.73 -9.06
N VAL A 115 -2.54 11.55 -9.39
CA VAL A 115 -3.15 10.26 -9.06
C VAL A 115 -2.15 9.43 -8.25
N SER A 116 -2.49 9.11 -7.01
CA SER A 116 -1.71 8.19 -6.18
C SER A 116 -1.82 6.77 -6.73
N ILE A 117 -0.67 6.10 -6.87
CA ILE A 117 -0.59 4.73 -7.37
C ILE A 117 -0.32 3.81 -6.17
N HIS A 118 -1.34 3.71 -5.31
CA HIS A 118 -1.26 3.05 -4.01
C HIS A 118 -0.65 1.65 -4.08
N ASP A 119 -1.18 0.80 -4.96
CA ASP A 119 -0.85 -0.63 -5.02
C ASP A 119 0.54 -0.91 -5.62
N ALA A 120 1.16 0.07 -6.29
CA ALA A 120 2.52 -0.06 -6.74
C ALA A 120 3.55 0.09 -5.61
N VAL A 121 3.18 0.72 -4.49
CA VAL A 121 4.10 1.02 -3.38
C VAL A 121 4.64 -0.26 -2.71
N PRO A 122 3.84 -1.28 -2.35
CA PRO A 122 4.35 -2.54 -1.81
C PRO A 122 5.35 -3.25 -2.74
N TYR A 123 5.10 -3.23 -4.05
CA TYR A 123 6.01 -3.82 -5.03
C TYR A 123 7.30 -3.02 -5.13
N MET A 124 7.19 -1.69 -5.16
CA MET A 124 8.36 -0.81 -5.22
C MET A 124 9.19 -0.92 -3.93
N TYR A 125 8.57 -1.05 -2.77
CA TYR A 125 9.27 -1.30 -1.52
C TYR A 125 10.08 -2.61 -1.57
N LEU A 126 9.52 -3.67 -2.13
CA LEU A 126 10.22 -4.95 -2.27
C LEU A 126 11.42 -4.87 -3.21
N THR A 127 11.34 -4.07 -4.29
CA THR A 127 12.37 -3.99 -5.33
C THR A 127 13.37 -2.86 -5.12
N HIS A 128 12.94 -1.76 -4.51
CA HIS A 128 13.71 -0.53 -4.30
C HIS A 128 13.50 0.03 -2.88
N PRO A 129 13.84 -0.74 -1.82
CA PRO A 129 13.61 -0.31 -0.44
C PRO A 129 14.37 0.98 -0.09
N GLU A 130 15.46 1.28 -0.80
CA GLU A 130 16.33 2.44 -0.57
C GLU A 130 15.65 3.80 -0.80
N ILE A 131 14.53 3.84 -1.54
CA ILE A 131 13.81 5.10 -1.77
C ILE A 131 12.79 5.40 -0.66
N PHE A 132 12.61 4.50 0.31
CA PHE A 132 11.61 4.63 1.36
C PHE A 132 12.23 4.90 2.73
N LYS A 133 11.51 5.65 3.56
CA LYS A 133 11.82 5.79 4.99
C LYS A 133 10.85 4.98 5.82
N VAL A 134 11.38 4.18 6.69
CA VAL A 134 10.61 3.24 7.50
C VAL A 134 10.79 3.49 8.99
N GLN A 135 9.80 3.07 9.78
CA GLN A 135 9.87 3.07 11.24
C GLN A 135 9.36 1.73 11.79
N LYS A 136 10.01 1.23 12.81
CA LYS A 136 9.50 0.10 13.60
C LYS A 136 8.21 0.52 14.31
N VAL A 137 7.25 -0.39 14.35
CA VAL A 137 5.92 -0.11 14.87
C VAL A 137 5.28 -1.40 15.38
N VAL A 138 4.46 -1.30 16.41
CA VAL A 138 3.50 -2.35 16.76
C VAL A 138 2.15 -1.98 16.17
N LEU A 139 1.56 -2.90 15.40
CA LEU A 139 0.31 -2.69 14.67
C LEU A 139 -0.87 -3.35 15.37
N ASP A 140 -1.96 -2.63 15.45
CA ASP A 140 -3.27 -3.13 15.84
C ASP A 140 -4.37 -2.41 15.06
N VAL A 141 -5.62 -2.84 15.22
CA VAL A 141 -6.80 -2.29 14.53
C VAL A 141 -7.93 -2.13 15.54
N ASP A 142 -8.64 -1.02 15.46
CA ASP A 142 -9.88 -0.83 16.18
C ASP A 142 -11.02 -1.60 15.48
N CYS A 143 -11.47 -2.68 16.11
CA CYS A 143 -12.60 -3.51 15.66
C CYS A 143 -13.91 -3.17 16.38
N SER A 144 -14.00 -2.01 17.06
CA SER A 144 -15.24 -1.56 17.67
C SER A 144 -16.22 -0.97 16.64
N ASP A 145 -17.50 -0.83 17.02
CA ASP A 145 -18.55 -0.23 16.18
C ASP A 145 -18.60 1.32 16.30
N GLY A 146 -17.48 1.95 16.66
CA GLY A 146 -17.42 3.40 16.88
C GLY A 146 -16.96 4.20 15.67
N GLU A 147 -16.79 5.52 15.86
CA GLU A 147 -16.27 6.43 14.82
C GLU A 147 -14.84 6.12 14.42
N SER A 148 -14.10 5.36 15.21
CA SER A 148 -12.75 4.88 14.94
C SER A 148 -12.72 3.46 14.38
N ALA A 149 -13.84 2.84 14.05
CA ALA A 149 -13.88 1.51 13.45
C ALA A 149 -12.97 1.40 12.25
N GLY A 150 -12.15 0.35 12.19
CA GLY A 150 -11.15 0.13 11.13
C GLY A 150 -9.92 1.03 11.20
N ARG A 151 -9.77 1.87 12.23
CA ARG A 151 -8.56 2.67 12.43
C ARG A 151 -7.37 1.78 12.71
N THR A 152 -6.29 1.97 11.97
CA THR A 152 -4.99 1.37 12.29
C THR A 152 -4.41 2.05 13.52
N ILE A 153 -4.02 1.26 14.50
CA ILE A 153 -3.32 1.70 15.70
C ILE A 153 -1.83 1.38 15.48
N ALA A 154 -1.02 2.42 15.34
CA ALA A 154 0.40 2.31 15.16
C ALA A 154 1.12 2.78 16.43
N ASP A 155 1.67 1.86 17.21
CA ASP A 155 2.44 2.18 18.42
C ASP A 155 3.93 2.19 18.10
N PHE A 156 4.51 3.37 18.08
CA PHE A 156 5.94 3.57 17.83
C PHE A 156 6.81 3.34 19.07
N ARG A 157 6.22 3.04 20.21
CA ARG A 157 6.93 2.66 21.44
C ARG A 157 7.27 1.16 21.42
N TRP A 158 7.82 0.67 20.31
CA TRP A 158 8.15 -0.75 20.09
C TRP A 158 8.98 -1.35 21.22
N TRP A 159 9.82 -0.56 21.89
CA TRP A 159 10.58 -0.99 23.06
C TRP A 159 9.73 -1.34 24.30
N MET A 160 8.45 -1.02 24.30
CA MET A 160 7.48 -1.44 25.32
C MET A 160 6.87 -2.82 25.01
N HIS A 161 7.21 -3.42 23.86
CA HIS A 161 6.60 -4.62 23.30
C HIS A 161 7.68 -5.62 22.89
N GLU A 162 8.64 -5.93 23.80
CA GLU A 162 9.83 -6.73 23.53
C GLU A 162 9.54 -8.14 22.97
N GLU A 163 8.32 -8.68 23.18
CA GLU A 163 7.91 -10.00 22.73
C GLU A 163 7.11 -9.97 21.41
N GLU A 164 6.82 -8.78 20.85
CA GLU A 164 6.07 -8.68 19.60
C GLU A 164 7.00 -8.63 18.39
N GLU A 165 6.53 -9.17 17.26
CA GLU A 165 7.24 -9.16 15.98
C GLU A 165 7.56 -7.74 15.50
N GLU A 166 8.73 -7.59 14.87
CA GLU A 166 9.18 -6.31 14.32
C GLU A 166 8.37 -5.96 13.05
N ASN A 167 7.27 -5.23 13.22
CA ASN A 167 6.55 -4.67 12.10
C ASN A 167 7.14 -3.33 11.68
N ILE A 168 6.94 -2.97 10.43
CA ILE A 168 7.46 -1.75 9.81
C ILE A 168 6.30 -0.96 9.23
N ALA A 169 6.23 0.34 9.54
CA ALA A 169 5.42 1.30 8.80
C ALA A 169 6.32 2.08 7.83
N VAL A 170 5.93 2.11 6.56
CA VAL A 170 6.58 2.95 5.55
C VAL A 170 5.99 4.35 5.62
N MET A 171 6.83 5.33 6.00
CA MET A 171 6.36 6.67 6.37
C MET A 171 6.60 7.72 5.30
N ASP A 172 7.59 7.50 4.44
CA ASP A 172 7.99 8.48 3.43
C ASP A 172 8.64 7.79 2.23
N ALA A 173 8.68 8.49 1.10
CA ALA A 173 9.31 8.02 -0.13
C ALA A 173 9.96 9.16 -0.90
N ASP A 174 11.03 8.87 -1.64
CA ASP A 174 11.50 9.73 -2.72
C ASP A 174 10.51 9.64 -3.90
N ALA A 175 9.55 10.57 -3.92
CA ALA A 175 8.48 10.59 -4.90
C ALA A 175 9.02 10.68 -6.35
N SER A 176 10.15 11.37 -6.57
CA SER A 176 10.75 11.51 -7.90
C SER A 176 11.29 10.19 -8.40
N LYS A 177 12.03 9.47 -7.57
CA LYS A 177 12.54 8.13 -7.89
C LYS A 177 11.41 7.11 -8.04
N PHE A 178 10.38 7.17 -7.19
CA PHE A 178 9.21 6.31 -7.36
C PHE A 178 8.56 6.50 -8.73
N GLN A 179 8.38 7.75 -9.17
CA GLN A 179 7.81 8.07 -10.49
C GLN A 179 8.70 7.57 -11.62
N GLU A 180 10.01 7.79 -11.52
CA GLU A 180 11.01 7.35 -12.51
C GLU A 180 10.96 5.83 -12.69
N TYR A 181 11.12 5.07 -11.61
CA TYR A 181 11.13 3.61 -11.65
C TYR A 181 9.79 3.01 -12.10
N LEU A 182 8.66 3.60 -11.67
CA LEU A 182 7.34 3.15 -12.10
C LEU A 182 7.15 3.36 -13.62
N ILE A 183 7.52 4.53 -14.14
CA ILE A 183 7.37 4.84 -15.56
C ILE A 183 8.30 3.96 -16.39
N GLU A 184 9.54 3.75 -15.96
CA GLU A 184 10.50 2.87 -16.61
C GLU A 184 9.96 1.44 -16.68
N ALA A 185 9.49 0.88 -15.58
CA ALA A 185 8.89 -0.46 -15.53
C ALA A 185 7.69 -0.61 -16.48
N ILE A 186 6.83 0.42 -16.56
CA ILE A 186 5.69 0.43 -17.50
C ILE A 186 6.18 0.35 -18.96
N TYR A 187 7.19 1.12 -19.34
CA TYR A 187 7.73 1.10 -20.69
C TYR A 187 8.44 -0.21 -21.02
N GLU A 188 9.26 -0.72 -20.09
CA GLU A 188 9.93 -2.02 -20.26
C GLU A 188 8.95 -3.17 -20.45
N LEU A 189 7.87 -3.20 -19.65
CA LEU A 189 6.83 -4.22 -19.77
C LEU A 189 6.21 -4.19 -21.17
N GLY A 190 5.93 -3.01 -21.70
CA GLY A 190 5.37 -2.85 -23.03
C GLY A 190 6.31 -3.22 -24.17
N GLU A 191 7.62 -3.24 -23.94
CA GLU A 191 8.60 -3.76 -24.91
C GLU A 191 8.64 -5.29 -24.91
N LYS A 192 8.39 -5.93 -23.75
CA LYS A 192 8.41 -7.40 -23.60
C LYS A 192 7.14 -8.08 -24.11
N VAL A 193 6.06 -7.34 -24.27
CA VAL A 193 4.72 -7.87 -24.67
C VAL A 193 4.43 -7.69 -26.18
N LYS A 194 5.41 -7.31 -26.97
CA LYS A 194 5.31 -7.17 -28.43
C LYS A 194 5.20 -8.50 -29.15
#